data_38b0c582c93ecd85aaea4f484f76588c
#
_entry.id   38b0c582c93ecd85aaea4f484f76588c
#
_cell.length_a   1.000
_cell.length_b   1.000
_cell.length_c   1.000
_cell.angle_alpha   90.00
_cell.angle_beta   90.00
_cell.angle_gamma   90.00
#
_symmetry.space_group_name_H-M   'P 1'
#
loop_
_entity.id
_entity.type
_entity.pdbx_description
1 polymer ?
#
loop_
_entity_poly.entity_id
_entity_poly.type
_entity_poly.pdbx_seq_one_letter_code
_entity_poly.pdbx_strand_id
1 'polypeptide(L)'
;MRYWTFVLIIVVEFLIVAIAGCGFHLHCNVHVPDEMQTMILNSYDPYSPLTRAIRVKLLLNGITLIDDADSSNASLPLLRIINASESQGITSVFQNGKPAERQLILTVQAQVFMPGKYYYPIEIIVSRSFFDHPLIVLAKDAEENIIRQEMHQQAAQQLVCKLLSAHAVEQTDNAVLLEVPVTQ
;
A
#
# COMPACT_ATOMS: atom_id res chain seq x y z
N MET A 1 18.41 -50.04 -15.59
CA MET A 1 17.16 -49.50 -14.99
C MET A 1 17.41 -48.63 -13.72
N ARG A 2 18.40 -48.94 -12.88
CA ARG A 2 18.68 -48.16 -11.65
C ARG A 2 19.14 -46.73 -11.86
N TYR A 3 19.87 -46.43 -12.93
CA TYR A 3 20.33 -45.05 -13.21
C TYR A 3 19.20 -44.13 -13.68
N TRP A 4 18.19 -44.66 -14.36
CA TRP A 4 17.05 -43.87 -14.83
C TRP A 4 16.18 -43.38 -13.67
N THR A 5 16.00 -44.16 -12.63
CA THR A 5 15.28 -43.76 -11.45
C THR A 5 16.00 -42.66 -10.66
N PHE A 6 17.34 -42.71 -10.58
CA PHE A 6 18.13 -41.64 -9.93
C PHE A 6 18.06 -40.33 -10.73
N VAL A 7 18.14 -40.38 -12.06
CA VAL A 7 17.99 -39.20 -12.91
C VAL A 7 16.61 -38.58 -12.76
N LEU A 8 15.54 -39.39 -12.67
CA LEU A 8 14.17 -38.92 -12.52
C LEU A 8 13.95 -38.27 -11.16
N ILE A 9 14.52 -38.80 -10.07
CA ILE A 9 14.48 -38.19 -8.74
C ILE A 9 15.18 -36.83 -8.73
N ILE A 10 16.35 -36.72 -9.31
CA ILE A 10 17.13 -35.46 -9.37
C ILE A 10 16.34 -34.39 -10.17
N VAL A 11 15.69 -34.77 -11.28
CA VAL A 11 14.89 -33.85 -12.07
C VAL A 11 13.66 -33.37 -11.29
N VAL A 12 13.00 -34.23 -10.52
CA VAL A 12 11.85 -33.87 -9.70
C VAL A 12 12.26 -32.95 -8.55
N GLU A 13 13.39 -33.21 -7.86
CA GLU A 13 13.92 -32.32 -6.83
C GLU A 13 14.27 -30.92 -7.39
N PHE A 14 14.92 -30.89 -8.56
CA PHE A 14 15.22 -29.62 -9.22
C PHE A 14 13.97 -28.85 -9.64
N LEU A 15 12.93 -29.53 -10.08
CA LEU A 15 11.63 -28.92 -10.41
C LEU A 15 10.93 -28.33 -9.17
N ILE A 16 10.99 -29.01 -8.01
CA ILE A 16 10.41 -28.54 -6.74
C ILE A 16 11.13 -27.29 -6.26
N VAL A 17 12.47 -27.25 -6.35
CA VAL A 17 13.28 -26.07 -5.96
C VAL A 17 13.00 -24.88 -6.88
N ALA A 18 12.78 -25.09 -8.16
CA ALA A 18 12.45 -24.04 -9.12
C ALA A 18 11.07 -23.39 -8.84
N ILE A 19 10.10 -24.14 -8.32
CA ILE A 19 8.75 -23.64 -7.99
C ILE A 19 8.76 -22.88 -6.66
N ALA A 20 9.61 -23.25 -5.70
CA ALA A 20 9.73 -22.58 -4.40
C ALA A 20 10.31 -21.15 -4.48
N GLY A 21 10.97 -20.79 -5.59
CA GLY A 21 11.61 -19.47 -5.79
C GLY A 21 10.67 -18.32 -6.17
N CYS A 22 9.40 -18.56 -6.50
CA CYS A 22 8.45 -17.51 -6.88
C CYS A 22 7.74 -16.86 -5.70
N GLY A 23 8.47 -16.46 -4.67
CA GLY A 23 7.98 -15.54 -3.66
C GLY A 23 7.95 -14.11 -4.23
N PHE A 24 6.96 -13.76 -5.04
CA PHE A 24 6.71 -12.37 -5.43
C PHE A 24 6.31 -11.56 -4.19
N HIS A 25 7.28 -11.09 -3.43
CA HIS A 25 7.11 -9.98 -2.51
C HIS A 25 7.26 -8.71 -3.32
N LEU A 26 6.13 -8.07 -3.64
CA LEU A 26 6.12 -6.67 -4.09
C LEU A 26 6.60 -5.82 -2.90
N HIS A 27 7.90 -5.77 -2.71
CA HIS A 27 8.52 -4.80 -1.84
C HIS A 27 8.74 -3.54 -2.69
N CYS A 28 8.09 -2.43 -2.33
CA CYS A 28 8.45 -1.14 -2.88
C CYS A 28 9.87 -0.81 -2.41
N ASN A 29 10.85 -1.25 -3.16
CA ASN A 29 12.25 -0.92 -2.93
C ASN A 29 12.58 0.36 -3.71
N VAL A 30 11.79 1.41 -3.48
CA VAL A 30 12.04 2.72 -4.07
C VAL A 30 12.94 3.47 -3.12
N HIS A 31 14.08 3.94 -3.64
CA HIS A 31 14.98 4.83 -2.89
C HIS A 31 14.20 6.11 -2.52
N VAL A 32 14.22 6.48 -1.24
CA VAL A 32 13.58 7.73 -0.79
C VAL A 32 14.44 8.89 -1.28
N PRO A 33 13.89 9.81 -2.10
CA PRO A 33 14.61 10.99 -2.53
C PRO A 33 15.02 11.86 -1.34
N ASP A 34 16.14 12.53 -1.43
CA ASP A 34 16.65 13.41 -0.35
C ASP A 34 15.62 14.49 0.04
N GLU A 35 14.85 14.99 -0.92
CA GLU A 35 13.79 15.97 -0.71
C GLU A 35 12.62 15.44 0.15
N MET A 36 12.44 14.11 0.23
CA MET A 36 11.35 13.45 0.96
C MET A 36 11.81 12.77 2.25
N GLN A 37 13.09 12.87 2.62
CA GLN A 37 13.59 12.26 3.86
C GLN A 37 12.95 12.87 5.10
N THR A 38 12.46 14.09 5.00
CA THR A 38 11.77 14.79 6.09
C THR A 38 10.45 15.33 5.55
N MET A 39 9.34 14.99 6.19
CA MET A 39 8.00 15.43 5.75
C MET A 39 7.05 15.65 6.93
N ILE A 40 5.98 16.36 6.65
CA ILE A 40 4.87 16.57 7.58
C ILE A 40 3.74 15.59 7.23
N LEU A 41 3.19 14.92 8.24
CA LEU A 41 1.99 14.09 8.11
C LEU A 41 0.82 14.77 8.80
N ASN A 42 -0.15 15.23 8.01
CA ASN A 42 -1.39 15.80 8.48
C ASN A 42 -2.56 14.83 8.17
N SER A 43 -3.44 14.60 9.12
CA SER A 43 -4.59 13.70 8.96
C SER A 43 -5.82 14.27 9.64
N TYR A 44 -6.99 14.08 9.03
CA TYR A 44 -8.27 14.40 9.63
C TYR A 44 -8.50 13.66 10.96
N ASP A 45 -7.93 12.45 11.11
CA ASP A 45 -7.91 11.68 12.35
C ASP A 45 -6.49 11.15 12.64
N PRO A 46 -5.68 11.89 13.43
CA PRO A 46 -4.29 11.52 13.72
C PRO A 46 -4.11 10.22 14.49
N TYR A 47 -5.14 9.79 15.22
CA TYR A 47 -5.11 8.62 16.10
C TYR A 47 -5.75 7.38 15.48
N SER A 48 -6.30 7.46 14.28
CA SER A 48 -6.91 6.33 13.58
C SER A 48 -5.91 5.20 13.35
N PRO A 49 -6.38 3.94 13.29
CA PRO A 49 -5.54 2.79 12.95
C PRO A 49 -4.81 2.96 11.61
N LEU A 50 -5.48 3.56 10.62
CA LEU A 50 -4.89 3.86 9.32
C LEU A 50 -3.74 4.86 9.42
N THR A 51 -3.96 6.02 10.08
CA THR A 51 -2.91 7.06 10.22
C THR A 51 -1.70 6.51 10.96
N ARG A 52 -1.91 5.68 12.00
CA ARG A 52 -0.81 5.01 12.71
C ARG A 52 -0.05 4.04 11.79
N ALA A 53 -0.77 3.26 10.96
CA ALA A 53 -0.14 2.36 9.99
C ALA A 53 0.69 3.13 8.96
N ILE A 54 0.17 4.25 8.43
CA ILE A 54 0.89 5.13 7.50
C ILE A 54 2.15 5.70 8.15
N ARG A 55 2.05 6.22 9.38
CA ARG A 55 3.20 6.74 10.15
C ARG A 55 4.30 5.68 10.29
N VAL A 56 3.94 4.48 10.72
CA VAL A 56 4.90 3.38 10.86
C VAL A 56 5.55 3.03 9.52
N LYS A 57 4.78 2.98 8.43
CA LYS A 57 5.32 2.66 7.09
C LYS A 57 6.25 3.74 6.57
N LEU A 58 5.96 5.03 6.80
CA LEU A 58 6.86 6.13 6.44
C LEU A 58 8.19 6.03 7.20
N LEU A 59 8.14 5.82 8.52
CA LEU A 59 9.34 5.65 9.36
C LEU A 59 10.18 4.43 8.94
N LEU A 60 9.53 3.30 8.61
CA LEU A 60 10.23 2.09 8.13
C LEU A 60 10.92 2.29 6.77
N ASN A 61 10.46 3.24 5.96
CA ASN A 61 11.12 3.63 4.72
C ASN A 61 12.20 4.72 4.93
N GLY A 62 12.53 5.08 6.17
CA GLY A 62 13.57 6.07 6.48
C GLY A 62 13.11 7.52 6.39
N ILE A 63 11.80 7.78 6.32
CA ILE A 63 11.25 9.14 6.29
C ILE A 63 11.07 9.64 7.73
N THR A 64 11.65 10.78 8.04
CA THR A 64 11.49 11.46 9.33
C THR A 64 10.21 12.30 9.31
N LEU A 65 9.34 12.11 10.29
CA LEU A 65 8.11 12.88 10.41
C LEU A 65 8.27 14.01 11.42
N ILE A 66 7.84 15.21 11.01
CA ILE A 66 7.79 16.40 11.87
C ILE A 66 6.32 16.73 12.14
N ASP A 67 6.02 17.15 13.37
CA ASP A 67 4.67 17.59 13.73
C ASP A 67 4.38 18.99 13.14
N ASP A 68 3.13 19.18 12.73
CA ASP A 68 2.63 20.41 12.03
C ASP A 68 2.65 21.68 12.93
N ALA A 69 3.06 21.55 14.20
CA ALA A 69 3.05 22.66 15.17
C ALA A 69 4.11 23.74 14.91
N ASP A 70 5.15 23.43 14.12
CA ASP A 70 6.19 24.38 13.77
C ASP A 70 5.91 25.01 12.41
N SER A 71 5.16 26.12 12.42
CA SER A 71 4.79 26.93 11.24
C SER A 71 5.99 27.53 10.47
N SER A 72 7.22 27.24 10.88
CA SER A 72 8.46 27.60 10.17
C SER A 72 8.81 26.66 9.01
N ASN A 73 8.08 25.56 8.84
CA ASN A 73 8.40 24.46 7.93
C ASN A 73 7.65 24.50 6.58
N ALA A 74 7.27 25.70 6.10
CA ALA A 74 6.61 25.89 4.80
C ALA A 74 7.40 25.34 3.59
N SER A 75 8.67 24.95 3.80
CA SER A 75 9.54 24.38 2.77
C SER A 75 9.59 22.84 2.77
N LEU A 76 8.85 22.16 3.66
CA LEU A 76 8.87 20.69 3.74
C LEU A 76 7.71 20.06 2.97
N PRO A 77 7.90 18.86 2.40
CA PRO A 77 6.81 18.07 1.85
C PRO A 77 5.73 17.78 2.89
N LEU A 78 4.48 17.86 2.48
CA LEU A 78 3.31 17.58 3.33
C LEU A 78 2.48 16.47 2.71
N LEU A 79 2.30 15.38 3.44
CA LEU A 79 1.30 14.35 3.16
C LEU A 79 0.04 14.63 4.00
N ARG A 80 -1.07 14.94 3.33
CA ARG A 80 -2.36 15.17 3.99
C ARG A 80 -3.32 14.04 3.68
N ILE A 81 -3.80 13.37 4.71
CA ILE A 81 -4.90 12.39 4.62
C ILE A 81 -6.22 13.17 4.74
N ILE A 82 -6.99 13.20 3.65
CA ILE A 82 -8.24 13.97 3.59
C ILE A 82 -9.38 13.16 4.19
N ASN A 83 -9.50 11.90 3.75
CA ASN A 83 -10.59 11.04 4.14
C ASN A 83 -10.18 9.56 4.05
N ALA A 84 -10.80 8.74 4.89
CA ALA A 84 -10.80 7.29 4.76
C ALA A 84 -12.23 6.80 5.03
N SER A 85 -12.81 6.13 4.05
CA SER A 85 -14.16 5.58 4.15
C SER A 85 -14.13 4.07 3.97
N GLU A 86 -14.88 3.38 4.83
CA GLU A 86 -15.14 1.96 4.72
C GLU A 86 -16.57 1.73 4.24
N SER A 87 -16.75 0.82 3.31
CA SER A 87 -18.06 0.35 2.87
C SER A 87 -18.10 -1.16 2.86
N GLN A 88 -19.29 -1.72 3.05
CA GLN A 88 -19.51 -3.16 3.04
C GLN A 88 -20.63 -3.49 2.05
N GLY A 89 -20.38 -4.50 1.20
CA GLY A 89 -21.34 -5.01 0.23
C GLY A 89 -21.55 -6.52 0.39
N ILE A 90 -22.65 -7.03 -0.15
CA ILE A 90 -22.92 -8.47 -0.28
C ILE A 90 -22.50 -8.86 -1.69
N THR A 91 -21.57 -9.82 -1.80
CA THR A 91 -21.03 -10.30 -3.09
C THR A 91 -21.79 -11.54 -3.57
N SER A 92 -22.21 -12.40 -2.65
CA SER A 92 -23.00 -13.60 -2.99
C SER A 92 -24.03 -13.92 -1.91
N VAL A 93 -25.07 -14.66 -2.30
CA VAL A 93 -26.14 -15.12 -1.42
C VAL A 93 -26.36 -16.63 -1.57
N PHE A 94 -26.72 -17.28 -0.47
CA PHE A 94 -27.19 -18.67 -0.49
C PHE A 94 -28.56 -18.81 -1.17
N GLN A 95 -28.96 -20.01 -1.52
CA GLN A 95 -30.29 -20.32 -2.10
C GLN A 95 -31.47 -19.85 -1.24
N ASN A 96 -31.27 -19.72 0.07
CA ASN A 96 -32.25 -19.21 1.03
C ASN A 96 -32.28 -17.69 1.17
N GLY A 97 -31.54 -16.95 0.30
CA GLY A 97 -31.49 -15.50 0.29
C GLY A 97 -30.60 -14.86 1.36
N LYS A 98 -29.93 -15.65 2.22
CA LYS A 98 -29.00 -15.12 3.21
C LYS A 98 -27.65 -14.78 2.56
N PRO A 99 -26.93 -13.75 3.04
CA PRO A 99 -25.57 -13.45 2.59
C PRO A 99 -24.67 -14.68 2.75
N ALA A 100 -23.93 -15.02 1.69
CA ALA A 100 -22.92 -16.08 1.70
C ALA A 100 -21.51 -15.49 1.74
N GLU A 101 -21.29 -14.38 1.04
CA GLU A 101 -20.03 -13.69 0.99
C GLU A 101 -20.27 -12.17 1.09
N ARG A 102 -19.41 -11.50 1.86
CA ARG A 102 -19.38 -10.04 2.00
C ARG A 102 -18.04 -9.51 1.55
N GLN A 103 -18.05 -8.28 1.05
CA GLN A 103 -16.86 -7.57 0.66
C GLN A 103 -16.75 -6.29 1.49
N LEU A 104 -15.57 -6.08 2.08
CA LEU A 104 -15.16 -4.80 2.66
C LEU A 104 -14.35 -4.03 1.64
N ILE A 105 -14.60 -2.73 1.52
CA ILE A 105 -13.88 -1.82 0.64
C ILE A 105 -13.44 -0.63 1.50
N LEU A 106 -12.14 -0.40 1.55
CA LEU A 106 -11.53 0.77 2.18
C LEU A 106 -11.03 1.69 1.07
N THR A 107 -11.53 2.93 1.05
CA THR A 107 -11.08 3.98 0.15
C THR A 107 -10.38 5.05 0.95
N VAL A 108 -9.13 5.35 0.61
CA VAL A 108 -8.30 6.38 1.25
C VAL A 108 -7.98 7.46 0.25
N GLN A 109 -8.27 8.71 0.61
CA GLN A 109 -7.96 9.89 -0.20
C GLN A 109 -6.90 10.72 0.52
N ALA A 110 -5.80 10.98 -0.17
CA ALA A 110 -4.69 11.76 0.32
C ALA A 110 -4.23 12.78 -0.71
N GLN A 111 -3.52 13.79 -0.26
CA GLN A 111 -2.86 14.80 -1.10
C GLN A 111 -1.42 14.96 -0.66
N VAL A 112 -0.52 15.10 -1.63
CA VAL A 112 0.89 15.38 -1.40
C VAL A 112 1.18 16.78 -1.88
N PHE A 113 1.78 17.57 -1.01
CA PHE A 113 2.31 18.90 -1.29
C PHE A 113 3.83 18.84 -1.34
N MET A 114 4.40 19.25 -2.48
CA MET A 114 5.85 19.41 -2.63
C MET A 114 6.16 20.91 -2.73
N PRO A 115 7.08 21.45 -1.92
CA PRO A 115 7.45 22.86 -1.94
C PRO A 115 7.93 23.29 -3.34
N GLY A 116 7.36 24.39 -3.85
CA GLY A 116 7.69 24.90 -5.18
C GLY A 116 7.18 24.07 -6.37
N LYS A 117 6.44 23.01 -6.11
CA LYS A 117 5.83 22.13 -7.10
C LYS A 117 4.32 22.04 -6.91
N TYR A 118 3.65 21.32 -7.82
CA TYR A 118 2.21 21.10 -7.74
C TYR A 118 1.88 20.10 -6.61
N TYR A 119 0.64 20.16 -6.12
CA TYR A 119 0.10 19.09 -5.30
C TYR A 119 -0.53 18.02 -6.21
N TYR A 120 -0.45 16.76 -5.80
CA TYR A 120 -1.12 15.69 -6.53
C TYR A 120 -1.97 14.82 -5.57
N PRO A 121 -3.17 14.41 -6.01
CA PRO A 121 -4.02 13.55 -5.24
C PRO A 121 -3.54 12.10 -5.34
N ILE A 122 -3.65 11.37 -4.24
CA ILE A 122 -3.45 9.93 -4.17
C ILE A 122 -4.75 9.30 -3.69
N GLU A 123 -5.28 8.37 -4.47
CA GLU A 123 -6.39 7.53 -4.06
C GLU A 123 -5.94 6.07 -3.97
N ILE A 124 -6.28 5.41 -2.87
CA ILE A 124 -6.01 4.01 -2.61
C ILE A 124 -7.34 3.32 -2.34
N ILE A 125 -7.57 2.20 -3.02
CA ILE A 125 -8.74 1.36 -2.81
C ILE A 125 -8.22 -0.05 -2.47
N VAL A 126 -8.60 -0.54 -1.29
CA VAL A 126 -8.31 -1.91 -0.85
C VAL A 126 -9.62 -2.63 -0.63
N SER A 127 -9.74 -3.83 -1.17
CA SER A 127 -10.93 -4.66 -0.96
C SER A 127 -10.56 -6.04 -0.46
N ARG A 128 -11.41 -6.59 0.41
CA ARG A 128 -11.32 -7.95 0.96
C ARG A 128 -12.68 -8.60 1.03
N SER A 129 -12.76 -9.85 0.63
CA SER A 129 -13.97 -10.67 0.78
C SER A 129 -13.81 -11.65 1.95
N PHE A 130 -14.90 -11.94 2.62
CA PHE A 130 -14.99 -12.95 3.67
C PHE A 130 -16.34 -13.65 3.63
N PHE A 131 -16.35 -14.91 4.09
CA PHE A 131 -17.57 -15.70 4.11
C PHE A 131 -18.43 -15.39 5.34
N ASP A 132 -19.73 -15.23 5.13
CA ASP A 132 -20.70 -14.99 6.20
C ASP A 132 -21.21 -16.35 6.75
N HIS A 133 -20.56 -16.86 7.81
CA HIS A 133 -20.99 -18.07 8.49
C HIS A 133 -22.04 -17.75 9.56
N PRO A 134 -23.34 -18.06 9.33
CA PRO A 134 -24.41 -17.64 10.24
C PRO A 134 -24.39 -18.32 11.62
N LEU A 135 -23.54 -19.35 11.80
CA LEU A 135 -23.52 -20.17 13.03
C LEU A 135 -22.49 -19.71 14.07
N ILE A 136 -21.58 -18.80 13.73
CA ILE A 136 -20.45 -18.42 14.60
C ILE A 136 -20.30 -16.91 14.66
N VAL A 137 -21.22 -16.23 15.35
CA VAL A 137 -21.29 -14.77 15.41
C VAL A 137 -20.02 -14.14 16.04
N LEU A 138 -19.51 -14.69 17.14
CA LEU A 138 -18.33 -14.14 17.83
C LEU A 138 -17.04 -14.29 17.04
N ALA A 139 -16.88 -15.40 16.31
CA ALA A 139 -15.72 -15.60 15.45
C ALA A 139 -15.74 -14.65 14.25
N LYS A 140 -16.92 -14.32 13.73
CA LYS A 140 -17.11 -13.39 12.62
C LYS A 140 -16.61 -11.98 12.95
N ASP A 141 -16.97 -11.45 14.11
CA ASP A 141 -16.54 -10.09 14.52
C ASP A 141 -15.02 -10.02 14.69
N ALA A 142 -14.40 -11.09 15.22
CA ALA A 142 -12.97 -11.19 15.35
C ALA A 142 -12.27 -11.26 13.99
N GLU A 143 -12.78 -12.07 13.06
CA GLU A 143 -12.28 -12.19 11.69
C GLU A 143 -12.38 -10.86 10.94
N GLU A 144 -13.53 -10.19 11.02
CA GLU A 144 -13.76 -8.89 10.38
C GLU A 144 -12.80 -7.81 10.89
N ASN A 145 -12.52 -7.79 12.20
CA ASN A 145 -11.54 -6.86 12.79
C ASN A 145 -10.11 -7.14 12.31
N ILE A 146 -9.71 -8.40 12.17
CA ILE A 146 -8.41 -8.79 11.62
C ILE A 146 -8.31 -8.31 10.17
N ILE A 147 -9.33 -8.57 9.36
CA ILE A 147 -9.38 -8.15 7.95
C ILE A 147 -9.27 -6.63 7.84
N ARG A 148 -10.00 -5.85 8.66
CA ARG A 148 -9.86 -4.39 8.67
C ARG A 148 -8.44 -3.94 9.00
N GLN A 149 -7.82 -4.56 9.99
CA GLN A 149 -6.44 -4.24 10.36
C GLN A 149 -5.46 -4.51 9.21
N GLU A 150 -5.62 -5.64 8.51
CA GLU A 150 -4.82 -5.98 7.33
C GLU A 150 -5.06 -4.98 6.19
N MET A 151 -6.32 -4.57 5.95
CA MET A 151 -6.66 -3.58 4.94
C MET A 151 -6.01 -2.22 5.24
N HIS A 152 -5.99 -1.76 6.49
CA HIS A 152 -5.30 -0.53 6.88
C HIS A 152 -3.79 -0.62 6.63
N GLN A 153 -3.17 -1.76 6.93
CA GLN A 153 -1.74 -1.96 6.67
C GLN A 153 -1.43 -2.01 5.18
N GLN A 154 -2.28 -2.67 4.40
CA GLN A 154 -2.15 -2.74 2.94
C GLN A 154 -2.35 -1.37 2.30
N ALA A 155 -3.36 -0.60 2.74
CA ALA A 155 -3.61 0.75 2.26
C ALA A 155 -2.42 1.67 2.57
N ALA A 156 -1.88 1.60 3.79
CA ALA A 156 -0.68 2.35 4.17
C ALA A 156 0.53 2.00 3.29
N GLN A 157 0.75 0.71 3.01
CA GLN A 157 1.81 0.25 2.13
C GLN A 157 1.65 0.80 0.71
N GLN A 158 0.44 0.68 0.12
CA GLN A 158 0.16 1.17 -1.23
C GLN A 158 0.29 2.70 -1.32
N LEU A 159 -0.12 3.43 -0.28
CA LEU A 159 -0.01 4.88 -0.23
C LEU A 159 1.45 5.32 -0.25
N VAL A 160 2.29 4.73 0.61
CA VAL A 160 3.73 5.04 0.64
C VAL A 160 4.40 4.67 -0.68
N CYS A 161 4.03 3.53 -1.29
CA CYS A 161 4.53 3.15 -2.59
C CYS A 161 4.16 4.16 -3.67
N LYS A 162 2.90 4.59 -3.75
CA LYS A 162 2.46 5.60 -4.72
C LYS A 162 3.15 6.95 -4.49
N LEU A 163 3.31 7.34 -3.22
CA LEU A 163 4.02 8.56 -2.84
C LEU A 163 5.44 8.59 -3.42
N LEU A 164 6.21 7.51 -3.19
CA LEU A 164 7.59 7.42 -3.63
C LEU A 164 7.72 7.26 -5.16
N SER A 165 6.83 6.48 -5.79
CA SER A 165 6.87 6.25 -7.24
C SER A 165 6.46 7.47 -8.05
N ALA A 166 5.50 8.26 -7.59
CA ALA A 166 5.07 9.48 -8.27
C ALA A 166 6.21 10.49 -8.37
N HIS A 167 7.01 10.63 -7.32
CA HIS A 167 8.18 11.51 -7.32
C HIS A 167 9.29 11.01 -8.28
N ALA A 168 9.50 9.71 -8.37
CA ALA A 168 10.51 9.13 -9.26
C ALA A 168 10.20 9.38 -10.75
N VAL A 169 8.93 9.33 -11.15
CA VAL A 169 8.48 9.62 -12.53
C VAL A 169 8.73 11.07 -12.89
N GLU A 170 8.43 12.01 -12.00
CA GLU A 170 8.61 13.45 -12.23
C GLU A 170 10.08 13.83 -12.40
N GLN A 171 11.00 13.21 -11.66
CA GLN A 171 12.43 13.42 -11.84
C GLN A 171 12.93 12.94 -13.21
N THR A 172 12.38 11.83 -13.72
CA THR A 172 12.75 11.28 -15.03
C THR A 172 12.28 12.20 -16.15
N ASP A 173 11.07 12.74 -16.10
CA ASP A 173 10.54 13.66 -17.11
C ASP A 173 11.33 14.99 -17.15
N ASN A 174 11.71 15.53 -15.99
CA ASN A 174 12.52 16.73 -15.91
C ASN A 174 13.96 16.52 -16.42
N ALA A 175 14.54 15.34 -16.22
CA ALA A 175 15.86 15.00 -16.74
C ALA A 175 15.87 14.89 -18.29
N VAL A 176 14.82 14.31 -18.87
CA VAL A 176 14.67 14.16 -20.34
C VAL A 176 14.49 15.53 -21.01
N LEU A 177 13.82 16.49 -20.38
CA LEU A 177 13.64 17.84 -20.93
C LEU A 177 14.94 18.68 -20.96
N LEU A 178 15.92 18.35 -20.12
CA LEU A 178 17.22 19.03 -20.06
C LEU A 178 18.23 18.47 -21.08
N GLU A 179 17.99 17.30 -21.67
CA GLU A 179 18.89 16.65 -22.65
C GLU A 179 18.52 16.93 -24.11
N VAL A 180 17.53 17.77 -24.43
CA VAL A 180 17.24 18.14 -25.81
C VAL A 180 18.31 19.14 -26.29
N PRO A 181 19.28 18.73 -27.13
CA PRO A 181 20.27 19.64 -27.67
C PRO A 181 19.55 20.65 -28.58
N VAL A 182 19.70 21.92 -28.25
CA VAL A 182 19.32 23.03 -29.14
C VAL A 182 20.25 22.94 -30.37
N THR A 183 19.83 22.23 -31.41
CA THR A 183 20.46 22.32 -32.73
C THR A 183 20.10 23.66 -33.34
N GLN A 184 21.09 24.54 -33.39
CA GLN A 184 21.09 25.74 -34.23
C GLN A 184 21.22 25.37 -35.70
#